data_50ae3f098589f29bc681a1f0ba34caf5
#
_entry.id   50ae3f098589f29bc681a1f0ba34caf5
#
_cell.length_a   1.000
_cell.length_b   1.000
_cell.length_c   1.000
_cell.angle_alpha   90.00
_cell.angle_beta   90.00
_cell.angle_gamma   90.00
#
_symmetry.space_group_name_H-M   'P 1'
#
loop_
_entity.id
_entity.type
_entity.pdbx_description
1 polymer ?
#
loop_
_entity_poly.entity_id
_entity_poly.type
_entity_poly.pdbx_seq_one_letter_code
_entity_poly.pdbx_strand_id
1 'polypeptide(L)'
;CIRDRQVMDLGAVAHLATIAGKLPMLHFFDGFRTSHENQKIETWDYDELKEMVDWNAVKAFRERALNPVHPHSMGAAEQPETFFQHREACNTAYLETADIVAEYMDKVNAKIGTDYKPFNYYGAPDATEIIVAMGSVCDTIEETIDYLNEKEGTKLGLVKVRLYRPFRADKLVEAIPSTCEQISVLDRTKEPGSEGEPLYLDVVAALKGTQFHDCLLYTSDAADEAR
;
A
#
# COMPACT_ATOMS: atom_id res chain seq x y z
N CYS A 1 -19.87 -5.21 2.68
CA CYS A 1 -18.62 -5.31 3.42
C CYS A 1 -17.53 -4.44 2.81
N ILE A 2 -16.71 -3.83 3.65
CA ILE A 2 -15.72 -2.85 3.22
C ILE A 2 -14.63 -3.49 2.34
N ARG A 3 -14.26 -4.74 2.59
CA ARG A 3 -13.16 -5.47 1.91
C ARG A 3 -13.35 -5.62 0.41
N ASP A 4 -14.50 -6.13 -0.01
CA ASP A 4 -14.77 -6.40 -1.43
C ASP A 4 -14.89 -5.10 -2.22
N ARG A 5 -15.47 -4.06 -1.62
CA ARG A 5 -15.50 -2.73 -2.21
C ARG A 5 -14.07 -2.16 -2.34
N GLN A 6 -13.22 -2.30 -1.31
CA GLN A 6 -11.83 -1.84 -1.37
C GLN A 6 -11.03 -2.54 -2.49
N VAL A 7 -11.27 -3.84 -2.73
CA VAL A 7 -10.61 -4.56 -3.83
C VAL A 7 -10.98 -3.93 -5.17
N MET A 8 -12.26 -3.60 -5.38
CA MET A 8 -12.71 -2.93 -6.61
C MET A 8 -12.11 -1.54 -6.76
N ASP A 9 -12.13 -0.74 -5.71
CA ASP A 9 -11.69 0.64 -5.74
C ASP A 9 -10.17 0.75 -5.90
N LEU A 10 -9.40 -0.02 -5.13
CA LEU A 10 -7.94 -0.06 -5.25
C LEU A 10 -7.48 -0.74 -6.55
N GLY A 11 -8.28 -1.66 -7.11
CA GLY A 11 -8.09 -2.19 -8.45
C GLY A 11 -8.19 -1.09 -9.50
N ALA A 12 -9.19 -0.21 -9.41
CA ALA A 12 -9.31 0.96 -10.28
C ALA A 12 -8.09 1.89 -10.13
N VAL A 13 -7.68 2.21 -8.89
CA VAL A 13 -6.46 3.00 -8.62
C VAL A 13 -5.24 2.37 -9.27
N ALA A 14 -5.01 1.06 -9.10
CA ALA A 14 -3.86 0.36 -9.67
C ALA A 14 -3.81 0.44 -11.20
N HIS A 15 -4.97 0.25 -11.88
CA HIS A 15 -5.06 0.38 -13.33
C HIS A 15 -4.78 1.80 -13.82
N LEU A 16 -5.39 2.79 -13.19
CA LEU A 16 -5.23 4.20 -13.58
C LEU A 16 -3.79 4.69 -13.32
N ALA A 17 -3.25 4.36 -12.16
CA ALA A 17 -1.89 4.72 -11.79
C ALA A 17 -0.82 4.01 -12.65
N THR A 18 -1.03 2.75 -13.05
CA THR A 18 -0.16 2.04 -14.00
C THR A 18 -0.08 2.77 -15.34
N ILE A 19 -1.21 3.27 -15.85
CA ILE A 19 -1.24 4.02 -17.12
C ILE A 19 -0.45 5.32 -16.98
N ALA A 20 -0.69 6.09 -15.93
CA ALA A 20 -0.04 7.38 -15.72
C ALA A 20 1.45 7.21 -15.37
N GLY A 21 1.78 6.31 -14.46
CA GLY A 21 3.14 6.08 -13.95
C GLY A 21 4.03 5.25 -14.86
N LYS A 22 3.46 4.59 -15.88
CA LYS A 22 4.20 3.74 -16.84
C LYS A 22 4.97 2.58 -16.21
N LEU A 23 4.61 2.18 -15.01
CA LEU A 23 5.16 1.03 -14.29
C LEU A 23 4.05 0.00 -14.05
N PRO A 24 4.36 -1.31 -14.15
CA PRO A 24 3.40 -2.35 -13.81
C PRO A 24 3.11 -2.34 -12.32
N MET A 25 1.85 -2.62 -11.96
CA MET A 25 1.42 -2.77 -10.58
C MET A 25 0.88 -4.16 -10.33
N LEU A 26 1.16 -4.68 -9.14
CA LEU A 26 0.54 -5.88 -8.62
C LEU A 26 -0.50 -5.46 -7.57
N HIS A 27 -1.77 -5.69 -7.89
CA HIS A 27 -2.87 -5.56 -6.94
C HIS A 27 -3.20 -6.92 -6.37
N PHE A 28 -3.15 -7.08 -5.06
CA PHE A 28 -3.38 -8.35 -4.39
C PHE A 28 -4.21 -8.17 -3.13
N PHE A 29 -4.86 -9.23 -2.73
CA PHE A 29 -5.67 -9.32 -1.52
C PHE A 29 -5.63 -10.75 -0.96
N ASP A 30 -6.11 -10.94 0.25
CA ASP A 30 -6.12 -12.23 0.91
C ASP A 30 -6.98 -13.24 0.15
N GLY A 31 -6.46 -14.45 0.01
CA GLY A 31 -7.18 -15.56 -0.57
C GLY A 31 -8.05 -16.33 0.42
N PHE A 32 -8.44 -17.55 0.04
CA PHE A 32 -9.23 -18.49 0.80
C PHE A 32 -10.57 -17.89 1.27
N ARG A 33 -10.76 -17.57 2.55
CA ARG A 33 -12.03 -17.06 3.08
C ARG A 33 -12.46 -15.77 2.37
N THR A 34 -11.62 -14.78 2.31
CA THR A 34 -11.90 -13.48 1.67
C THR A 34 -12.32 -13.66 0.21
N SER A 35 -11.62 -14.53 -0.54
CA SER A 35 -11.91 -14.77 -1.95
C SER A 35 -13.13 -15.67 -2.21
N HIS A 36 -13.67 -16.35 -1.20
CA HIS A 36 -14.84 -17.23 -1.31
C HIS A 36 -16.13 -16.61 -0.74
N GLU A 37 -16.05 -15.47 -0.10
CA GLU A 37 -17.23 -14.76 0.39
C GLU A 37 -18.00 -14.14 -0.78
N ASN A 38 -19.31 -14.30 -0.77
CA ASN A 38 -20.20 -13.66 -1.74
C ASN A 38 -20.82 -12.42 -1.10
N GLN A 39 -20.49 -11.25 -1.64
CA GLN A 39 -20.98 -9.98 -1.11
C GLN A 39 -21.55 -9.10 -2.22
N LYS A 40 -22.57 -8.34 -1.88
CA LYS A 40 -23.12 -7.33 -2.76
C LYS A 40 -22.32 -6.04 -2.58
N ILE A 41 -21.68 -5.60 -3.66
CA ILE A 41 -20.94 -4.34 -3.71
C ILE A 41 -21.47 -3.45 -4.82
N GLU A 42 -21.24 -2.17 -4.71
CA GLU A 42 -21.37 -1.23 -5.82
C GLU A 42 -20.19 -1.39 -6.76
N THR A 43 -20.46 -1.39 -8.06
CA THR A 43 -19.45 -1.50 -9.09
C THR A 43 -19.23 -0.14 -9.75
N TRP A 44 -18.03 0.06 -10.30
CA TRP A 44 -17.72 1.24 -11.09
C TRP A 44 -18.52 1.30 -12.39
N ASP A 45 -18.97 2.50 -12.75
CA ASP A 45 -19.36 2.78 -14.12
C ASP A 45 -18.11 2.94 -14.99
N TYR A 46 -18.11 2.31 -16.16
CA TYR A 46 -16.97 2.39 -17.08
C TYR A 46 -16.74 3.80 -17.62
N ASP A 47 -17.77 4.61 -17.77
CA ASP A 47 -17.63 5.99 -18.21
C ASP A 47 -16.95 6.85 -17.13
N GLU A 48 -17.24 6.61 -15.86
CA GLU A 48 -16.54 7.26 -14.73
C GLU A 48 -15.05 6.88 -14.69
N LEU A 49 -14.72 5.59 -14.87
CA LEU A 49 -13.33 5.16 -14.96
C LEU A 49 -12.61 5.80 -16.15
N LYS A 50 -13.28 5.87 -17.29
CA LYS A 50 -12.75 6.46 -18.53
C LYS A 50 -12.43 7.95 -18.39
N GLU A 51 -13.21 8.70 -17.61
CA GLU A 51 -12.94 10.11 -17.31
C GLU A 51 -11.65 10.31 -16.53
N MET A 52 -11.27 9.36 -15.67
CA MET A 52 -10.07 9.42 -14.84
C MET A 52 -8.80 8.96 -15.58
N VAL A 53 -8.92 8.34 -16.75
CA VAL A 53 -7.75 7.83 -17.52
C VAL A 53 -6.90 8.98 -18.04
N ASP A 54 -5.58 8.89 -17.85
CA ASP A 54 -4.63 9.76 -18.56
C ASP A 54 -4.46 9.31 -20.03
N TRP A 55 -5.28 9.90 -20.90
CA TRP A 55 -5.26 9.62 -22.33
C TRP A 55 -3.98 10.08 -23.03
N ASN A 56 -3.27 11.07 -22.46
CA ASN A 56 -1.96 11.48 -22.99
C ASN A 56 -0.91 10.41 -22.72
N ALA A 57 -0.93 9.79 -21.53
CA ALA A 57 -0.07 8.66 -21.23
C ALA A 57 -0.35 7.45 -22.14
N VAL A 58 -1.64 7.14 -22.40
CA VAL A 58 -2.03 6.09 -23.36
C VAL A 58 -1.50 6.40 -24.77
N LYS A 59 -1.65 7.63 -25.23
CA LYS A 59 -1.14 8.06 -26.54
C LYS A 59 0.39 7.91 -26.59
N ALA A 60 1.10 8.44 -25.61
CA ALA A 60 2.55 8.34 -25.54
C ALA A 60 3.04 6.89 -25.48
N PHE A 61 2.32 6.00 -24.78
CA PHE A 61 2.62 4.58 -24.78
C PHE A 61 2.51 3.96 -26.19
N ARG A 62 1.43 4.26 -26.91
CA ARG A 62 1.21 3.77 -28.28
C ARG A 62 2.24 4.30 -29.27
N GLU A 63 2.66 5.56 -29.12
CA GLU A 63 3.71 6.16 -29.96
C GLU A 63 5.09 5.52 -29.76
N ARG A 64 5.37 4.97 -28.56
CA ARG A 64 6.60 4.24 -28.27
C ARG A 64 6.56 2.78 -28.71
N ALA A 65 5.42 2.24 -29.12
CA ALA A 65 5.32 0.86 -29.59
C ALA A 65 6.21 0.61 -30.82
N LEU A 66 6.69 -0.59 -30.95
CA LEU A 66 7.44 -1.00 -32.15
C LEU A 66 6.59 -0.77 -33.39
N ASN A 67 7.13 -0.01 -34.35
CA ASN A 67 6.43 0.37 -35.56
C ASN A 67 7.38 0.21 -36.77
N PRO A 68 6.98 -0.52 -37.83
CA PRO A 68 7.81 -0.68 -39.02
C PRO A 68 8.13 0.63 -39.75
N VAL A 69 7.26 1.66 -39.62
CA VAL A 69 7.47 2.99 -40.23
C VAL A 69 8.55 3.78 -39.49
N HIS A 70 8.69 3.55 -38.19
CA HIS A 70 9.71 4.16 -37.32
C HIS A 70 10.41 3.07 -36.53
N PRO A 71 11.26 2.25 -37.21
CA PRO A 71 11.90 1.10 -36.55
C PRO A 71 12.93 1.55 -35.51
N HIS A 72 12.92 0.88 -34.36
CA HIS A 72 13.92 1.02 -33.32
C HIS A 72 14.10 -0.30 -32.57
N SER A 73 15.23 -0.48 -31.94
CA SER A 73 15.50 -1.67 -31.12
C SER A 73 15.05 -1.45 -29.68
N MET A 74 14.39 -2.45 -29.12
CA MET A 74 14.01 -2.51 -27.71
C MET A 74 14.41 -3.86 -27.13
N GLY A 75 14.84 -3.89 -25.86
CA GLY A 75 15.11 -5.13 -25.14
C GLY A 75 16.43 -5.77 -25.52
N ALA A 76 17.51 -5.03 -25.56
CA ALA A 76 18.87 -5.57 -25.64
C ALA A 76 19.37 -6.03 -24.26
N ALA A 77 20.33 -6.98 -24.27
CA ALA A 77 21.10 -7.30 -23.09
C ALA A 77 22.02 -6.12 -22.73
N GLU A 78 22.02 -5.74 -21.47
CA GLU A 78 22.87 -4.66 -21.00
C GLU A 78 24.22 -5.21 -20.52
N GLN A 79 25.28 -4.48 -20.85
CA GLN A 79 26.61 -4.79 -20.38
C GLN A 79 26.79 -4.32 -18.93
N PRO A 80 27.69 -4.96 -18.15
CA PRO A 80 27.92 -4.59 -16.75
C PRO A 80 28.22 -3.11 -16.52
N GLU A 81 28.90 -2.47 -17.49
CA GLU A 81 29.32 -1.07 -17.43
C GLU A 81 28.15 -0.07 -17.43
N THR A 82 27.00 -0.46 -17.98
CA THR A 82 25.82 0.41 -18.10
C THR A 82 24.64 -0.03 -17.24
N PHE A 83 24.60 -1.29 -16.85
CA PHE A 83 23.46 -1.87 -16.11
C PHE A 83 23.20 -1.15 -14.78
N PHE A 84 24.25 -0.87 -14.01
CA PHE A 84 24.11 -0.20 -12.71
C PHE A 84 23.51 1.19 -12.87
N GLN A 85 24.01 1.99 -13.82
CA GLN A 85 23.49 3.34 -14.07
C GLN A 85 22.02 3.31 -14.51
N HIS A 86 21.63 2.37 -15.36
CA HIS A 86 20.24 2.21 -15.80
C HIS A 86 19.34 1.78 -14.64
N ARG A 87 19.82 0.89 -13.76
CA ARG A 87 19.06 0.50 -12.57
C ARG A 87 18.89 1.66 -11.59
N GLU A 88 19.90 2.48 -11.35
CA GLU A 88 19.80 3.68 -10.52
C GLU A 88 18.85 4.73 -11.13
N ALA A 89 18.86 4.89 -12.44
CA ALA A 89 17.95 5.83 -13.13
C ALA A 89 16.47 5.47 -12.93
N CYS A 90 16.14 4.21 -12.66
CA CYS A 90 14.77 3.80 -12.38
C CYS A 90 14.23 4.32 -11.03
N ASN A 91 15.10 4.67 -10.08
CA ASN A 91 14.70 5.07 -8.73
C ASN A 91 13.73 6.28 -8.74
N THR A 92 13.97 7.26 -9.60
CA THR A 92 13.09 8.43 -9.76
C THR A 92 11.67 8.01 -10.12
N ALA A 93 11.51 7.09 -11.09
CA ALA A 93 10.20 6.60 -11.51
C ALA A 93 9.47 5.86 -10.38
N TYR A 94 10.18 5.09 -9.57
CA TYR A 94 9.58 4.42 -8.41
C TYR A 94 9.13 5.38 -7.31
N LEU A 95 9.90 6.44 -7.04
CA LEU A 95 9.52 7.48 -6.08
C LEU A 95 8.28 8.26 -6.56
N GLU A 96 8.27 8.67 -7.83
CA GLU A 96 7.12 9.36 -8.45
C GLU A 96 5.87 8.48 -8.47
N THR A 97 6.02 7.16 -8.63
CA THR A 97 4.89 6.23 -8.66
C THR A 97 4.07 6.28 -7.37
N ALA A 98 4.71 6.43 -6.22
CA ALA A 98 3.97 6.51 -4.95
C ALA A 98 3.08 7.77 -4.89
N ASP A 99 3.54 8.89 -5.40
CA ASP A 99 2.78 10.13 -5.45
C ASP A 99 1.65 10.05 -6.49
N ILE A 100 1.89 9.40 -7.64
CA ILE A 100 0.86 9.12 -8.65
C ILE A 100 -0.25 8.23 -8.06
N VAL A 101 0.10 7.18 -7.31
CA VAL A 101 -0.89 6.32 -6.65
C VAL A 101 -1.73 7.12 -5.66
N ALA A 102 -1.10 7.97 -4.84
CA ALA A 102 -1.81 8.83 -3.91
C ALA A 102 -2.78 9.79 -4.63
N GLU A 103 -2.35 10.41 -5.74
CA GLU A 103 -3.21 11.26 -6.57
C GLU A 103 -4.45 10.50 -7.10
N TYR A 104 -4.27 9.27 -7.57
CA TYR A 104 -5.40 8.46 -8.04
C TYR A 104 -6.27 7.94 -6.89
N MET A 105 -5.73 7.70 -5.70
CA MET A 105 -6.53 7.48 -4.51
C MET A 105 -7.42 8.70 -4.22
N ASP A 106 -6.88 9.92 -4.29
CA ASP A 106 -7.65 11.15 -4.08
C ASP A 106 -8.75 11.35 -5.14
N LYS A 107 -8.49 11.04 -6.40
CA LYS A 107 -9.51 11.08 -7.48
C LYS A 107 -10.65 10.09 -7.22
N VAL A 108 -10.31 8.88 -6.80
CA VAL A 108 -11.28 7.84 -6.41
C VAL A 108 -12.07 8.28 -5.17
N ASN A 109 -11.40 8.78 -4.15
CA ASN A 109 -12.03 9.31 -2.94
C ASN A 109 -13.05 10.39 -3.25
N ALA A 110 -12.71 11.32 -4.13
CA ALA A 110 -13.61 12.41 -4.55
C ALA A 110 -14.87 11.90 -5.27
N LYS A 111 -14.77 10.79 -6.01
CA LYS A 111 -15.91 10.19 -6.74
C LYS A 111 -16.86 9.42 -5.84
N ILE A 112 -16.35 8.67 -4.88
CA ILE A 112 -17.13 7.69 -4.11
C ILE A 112 -17.22 7.99 -2.61
N GLY A 113 -16.62 9.11 -2.15
CA GLY A 113 -16.71 9.54 -0.76
C GLY A 113 -15.91 8.68 0.23
N THR A 114 -14.79 8.14 -0.20
CA THR A 114 -13.82 7.38 0.63
C THR A 114 -12.62 8.24 1.05
N ASP A 115 -11.68 7.66 1.80
CA ASP A 115 -10.47 8.37 2.28
C ASP A 115 -9.20 7.53 2.07
N TYR A 116 -9.11 6.77 0.99
CA TYR A 116 -7.94 5.95 0.70
C TYR A 116 -6.66 6.78 0.63
N LYS A 117 -5.63 6.30 1.33
CA LYS A 117 -4.27 6.85 1.35
C LYS A 117 -3.27 5.70 1.31
N PRO A 118 -2.01 5.93 0.92
CA PRO A 118 -0.96 4.91 1.02
C PRO A 118 -0.87 4.26 2.39
N PHE A 119 -1.04 5.07 3.45
CA PHE A 119 -1.19 4.62 4.85
C PHE A 119 -2.39 5.34 5.45
N ASN A 120 -3.40 4.59 5.91
CA ASN A 120 -4.55 5.13 6.60
C ASN A 120 -4.44 4.89 8.11
N TYR A 121 -4.66 5.93 8.88
CA TYR A 121 -4.79 5.81 10.32
C TYR A 121 -6.25 5.56 10.73
N TYR A 122 -6.44 4.75 11.78
CA TYR A 122 -7.73 4.49 12.43
C TYR A 122 -7.56 4.35 13.94
N GLY A 123 -8.52 4.82 14.74
CA GLY A 123 -8.55 4.66 16.19
C GLY A 123 -8.43 5.97 16.96
N ALA A 124 -7.92 5.91 18.19
CA ALA A 124 -7.80 7.08 19.05
C ALA A 124 -6.81 8.11 18.47
N PRO A 125 -7.18 9.41 18.38
CA PRO A 125 -6.31 10.43 17.80
C PRO A 125 -5.04 10.68 18.65
N ASP A 126 -5.07 10.28 19.90
CA ASP A 126 -3.97 10.35 20.87
C ASP A 126 -3.51 8.95 21.29
N ALA A 127 -3.54 8.00 20.37
CA ALA A 127 -3.12 6.63 20.64
C ALA A 127 -1.68 6.56 21.16
N THR A 128 -1.49 5.77 22.20
CA THR A 128 -0.17 5.45 22.77
C THR A 128 0.38 4.14 22.23
N GLU A 129 -0.49 3.27 21.77
CA GLU A 129 -0.15 1.98 21.18
C GLU A 129 -0.81 1.85 19.81
N ILE A 130 -0.03 1.48 18.80
CA ILE A 130 -0.55 1.27 17.46
C ILE A 130 -0.14 -0.08 16.89
N ILE A 131 -1.00 -0.58 16.02
CA ILE A 131 -0.71 -1.75 15.17
C ILE A 131 -0.47 -1.25 13.75
N VAL A 132 0.53 -1.80 13.08
CA VAL A 132 0.74 -1.63 11.63
C VAL A 132 0.41 -2.95 10.95
N ALA A 133 -0.54 -2.94 10.04
CA ALA A 133 -1.00 -4.15 9.37
C ALA A 133 -1.47 -3.87 7.94
N MET A 134 -1.61 -4.93 7.13
CA MET A 134 -2.20 -4.87 5.79
C MET A 134 -3.12 -6.06 5.54
N GLY A 135 -4.06 -5.88 4.60
CA GLY A 135 -4.99 -6.93 4.19
C GLY A 135 -6.23 -7.03 5.09
N SER A 136 -6.89 -8.19 5.05
CA SER A 136 -8.20 -8.39 5.65
C SER A 136 -8.22 -8.34 7.19
N VAL A 137 -7.08 -8.55 7.83
CA VAL A 137 -6.95 -8.45 9.30
C VAL A 137 -7.29 -7.06 9.83
N CYS A 138 -7.09 -6.03 9.01
CA CYS A 138 -7.35 -4.64 9.42
C CYS A 138 -8.78 -4.42 9.92
N ASP A 139 -9.78 -5.03 9.29
CA ASP A 139 -11.19 -4.86 9.69
C ASP A 139 -11.46 -5.47 11.09
N THR A 140 -10.85 -6.64 11.36
CA THR A 140 -10.97 -7.26 12.68
C THR A 140 -10.27 -6.41 13.76
N ILE A 141 -9.11 -5.83 13.40
CA ILE A 141 -8.39 -4.93 14.31
C ILE A 141 -9.21 -3.68 14.58
N GLU A 142 -9.87 -3.08 13.58
CA GLU A 142 -10.73 -1.91 13.77
C GLU A 142 -11.85 -2.18 14.79
N GLU A 143 -12.60 -3.27 14.61
CA GLU A 143 -13.65 -3.64 15.55
C GLU A 143 -13.10 -3.92 16.97
N THR A 144 -11.91 -4.52 17.06
CA THR A 144 -11.26 -4.77 18.34
C THR A 144 -10.84 -3.47 19.01
N ILE A 145 -10.26 -2.53 18.26
CA ILE A 145 -9.87 -1.21 18.74
C ILE A 145 -11.09 -0.44 19.25
N ASP A 146 -12.20 -0.44 18.51
CA ASP A 146 -13.43 0.22 18.93
C ASP A 146 -13.94 -0.35 20.24
N TYR A 147 -13.98 -1.68 20.35
CA TYR A 147 -14.41 -2.34 21.57
C TYR A 147 -13.51 -1.97 22.77
N LEU A 148 -12.19 -2.08 22.63
CA LEU A 148 -11.26 -1.83 23.74
C LEU A 148 -11.22 -0.33 24.13
N ASN A 149 -11.20 0.56 23.14
CA ASN A 149 -11.21 2.00 23.41
C ASN A 149 -12.50 2.43 24.09
N GLU A 150 -13.66 1.87 23.69
CA GLU A 150 -14.97 2.22 24.29
C GLU A 150 -15.18 1.58 25.66
N LYS A 151 -14.84 0.30 25.84
CA LYS A 151 -15.18 -0.47 27.03
C LYS A 151 -14.10 -0.42 28.11
N GLU A 152 -12.84 -0.38 27.71
CA GLU A 152 -11.71 -0.44 28.63
C GLU A 152 -10.96 0.89 28.75
N GLY A 153 -11.32 1.87 27.91
CA GLY A 153 -10.71 3.20 27.91
C GLY A 153 -9.25 3.20 27.45
N THR A 154 -8.89 2.22 26.62
CA THR A 154 -7.56 2.17 26.03
C THR A 154 -7.37 3.25 24.97
N LYS A 155 -6.12 3.48 24.55
CA LYS A 155 -5.78 4.43 23.47
C LYS A 155 -5.05 3.71 22.37
N LEU A 156 -5.79 2.87 21.66
CA LEU A 156 -5.26 2.04 20.58
C LEU A 156 -5.53 2.66 19.22
N GLY A 157 -4.60 2.40 18.29
CA GLY A 157 -4.72 2.81 16.91
C GLY A 157 -4.19 1.77 15.92
N LEU A 158 -4.53 1.95 14.67
CA LEU A 158 -4.12 1.11 13.55
C LEU A 158 -3.61 1.97 12.41
N VAL A 159 -2.46 1.62 11.85
CA VAL A 159 -2.01 2.11 10.54
C VAL A 159 -2.21 0.99 9.51
N LYS A 160 -3.11 1.23 8.56
CA LYS A 160 -3.41 0.31 7.46
C LYS A 160 -2.51 0.61 6.27
N VAL A 161 -1.68 -0.36 5.87
CA VAL A 161 -0.80 -0.25 4.71
C VAL A 161 -1.60 -0.62 3.45
N ARG A 162 -1.82 0.34 2.56
CA ARG A 162 -2.52 0.13 1.28
C ARG A 162 -1.57 0.13 0.08
N LEU A 163 -0.50 0.93 0.14
CA LEU A 163 0.59 0.89 -0.84
C LEU A 163 1.83 0.29 -0.19
N TYR A 164 2.05 -1.01 -0.45
CA TYR A 164 3.20 -1.71 0.12
C TYR A 164 4.51 -1.42 -0.65
N ARG A 165 4.44 -1.28 -1.97
CA ARG A 165 5.58 -0.94 -2.84
C ARG A 165 5.16 0.08 -3.91
N PRO A 166 5.95 1.15 -4.11
CA PRO A 166 7.14 1.52 -3.33
C PRO A 166 6.77 1.97 -1.92
N PHE A 167 7.57 1.54 -0.92
CA PHE A 167 7.32 1.88 0.48
C PHE A 167 7.77 3.33 0.78
N ARG A 168 6.87 4.15 1.29
CA ARG A 168 7.10 5.56 1.60
C ARG A 168 7.20 5.76 3.11
N ALA A 169 8.45 5.80 3.61
CA ALA A 169 8.73 5.99 5.02
C ALA A 169 8.15 7.30 5.58
N ASP A 170 8.23 8.39 4.81
CA ASP A 170 7.67 9.69 5.18
C ASP A 170 6.16 9.61 5.40
N LYS A 171 5.43 8.92 4.52
CA LYS A 171 3.97 8.75 4.63
C LYS A 171 3.55 7.83 5.78
N LEU A 172 4.36 6.82 6.09
CA LEU A 172 4.14 6.01 7.30
C LEU A 172 4.28 6.88 8.55
N VAL A 173 5.37 7.64 8.66
CA VAL A 173 5.64 8.50 9.82
C VAL A 173 4.57 9.57 10.00
N GLU A 174 4.07 10.17 8.90
CA GLU A 174 2.95 11.13 8.93
C GLU A 174 1.64 10.51 9.46
N ALA A 175 1.44 9.21 9.25
CA ALA A 175 0.24 8.51 9.70
C ALA A 175 0.26 8.13 11.19
N ILE A 176 1.42 8.14 11.84
CA ILE A 176 1.57 7.74 13.25
C ILE A 176 1.29 8.92 14.17
N PRO A 177 0.37 8.82 15.15
CA PRO A 177 0.15 9.85 16.15
C PRO A 177 1.44 10.18 16.92
N SER A 178 1.68 11.45 17.19
CA SER A 178 2.87 11.90 17.94
C SER A 178 2.94 11.41 19.38
N THR A 179 1.82 10.94 19.92
CA THR A 179 1.67 10.34 21.25
C THR A 179 2.04 8.87 21.31
N CYS A 180 2.36 8.26 20.18
CA CYS A 180 2.65 6.84 20.09
C CYS A 180 3.92 6.47 20.85
N GLU A 181 3.81 5.50 21.77
CA GLU A 181 4.89 4.97 22.59
C GLU A 181 5.26 3.54 22.21
N GLN A 182 4.32 2.80 21.60
CA GLN A 182 4.52 1.40 21.23
C GLN A 182 3.93 1.13 19.84
N ILE A 183 4.70 0.40 19.02
CA ILE A 183 4.32 0.01 17.66
C ILE A 183 4.47 -1.50 17.52
N SER A 184 3.37 -2.18 17.22
CA SER A 184 3.34 -3.59 16.87
C SER A 184 3.10 -3.76 15.38
N VAL A 185 3.88 -4.60 14.72
CA VAL A 185 3.70 -4.88 13.28
C VAL A 185 3.17 -6.30 13.11
N LEU A 186 2.03 -6.44 12.44
CA LEU A 186 1.45 -7.74 12.13
C LEU A 186 1.69 -8.09 10.67
N ASP A 187 2.45 -9.13 10.46
CA ASP A 187 2.65 -9.78 9.17
C ASP A 187 1.86 -11.08 9.11
N ARG A 188 1.32 -11.41 7.94
CA ARG A 188 0.61 -12.66 7.71
C ARG A 188 1.47 -13.72 7.03
N THR A 189 2.72 -13.44 6.86
CA THR A 189 3.71 -14.33 6.26
C THR A 189 4.75 -14.74 7.28
N LYS A 190 5.37 -15.88 7.06
CA LYS A 190 6.54 -16.32 7.80
C LYS A 190 7.68 -16.56 6.84
N GLU A 191 8.81 -15.91 7.08
CA GLU A 191 10.02 -16.07 6.29
C GLU A 191 11.11 -16.79 7.11
N PRO A 192 11.20 -18.13 7.00
CA PRO A 192 12.17 -18.90 7.77
C PRO A 192 13.61 -18.47 7.47
N GLY A 193 14.36 -18.18 8.53
CA GLY A 193 15.77 -17.75 8.43
C GLY A 193 15.95 -16.24 8.26
N SER A 194 14.88 -15.46 8.23
CA SER A 194 14.96 -14.00 8.30
C SER A 194 14.94 -13.51 9.75
N GLU A 195 15.52 -12.33 9.99
CA GLU A 195 15.49 -11.64 11.31
C GLU A 195 14.09 -11.05 11.60
N GLY A 196 13.22 -10.96 10.61
CA GLY A 196 11.85 -10.47 10.73
C GLY A 196 11.08 -10.64 9.44
N GLU A 197 9.77 -10.45 9.51
CA GLU A 197 8.89 -10.57 8.37
C GLU A 197 8.98 -9.31 7.47
N PRO A 198 8.56 -9.38 6.20
CA PRO A 198 8.79 -8.31 5.23
C PRO A 198 8.24 -6.94 5.64
N LEU A 199 6.99 -6.86 6.14
CA LEU A 199 6.41 -5.59 6.57
C LEU A 199 7.13 -5.07 7.82
N TYR A 200 7.45 -5.93 8.78
CA TYR A 200 8.21 -5.56 9.97
C TYR A 200 9.55 -4.93 9.60
N LEU A 201 10.32 -5.55 8.70
CA LEU A 201 11.62 -5.04 8.27
C LEU A 201 11.50 -3.68 7.57
N ASP A 202 10.48 -3.48 6.77
CA ASP A 202 10.21 -2.17 6.12
C ASP A 202 9.88 -1.09 7.16
N VAL A 203 9.07 -1.42 8.16
CA VAL A 203 8.73 -0.49 9.24
C VAL A 203 9.96 -0.15 10.08
N VAL A 204 10.78 -1.16 10.45
CA VAL A 204 12.08 -0.92 11.12
C VAL A 204 12.94 0.06 10.36
N ALA A 205 13.10 -0.18 9.05
CA ALA A 205 13.91 0.70 8.19
C ALA A 205 13.31 2.11 8.10
N ALA A 206 12.00 2.24 7.99
CA ALA A 206 11.29 3.52 7.89
C ALA A 206 11.36 4.34 9.17
N LEU A 207 11.31 3.72 10.33
CA LEU A 207 11.33 4.40 11.62
C LEU A 207 12.74 4.74 12.11
N LYS A 208 13.77 4.18 11.48
CA LYS A 208 15.17 4.45 11.84
C LYS A 208 15.49 5.93 11.77
N GLY A 209 15.93 6.50 12.88
CA GLY A 209 16.29 7.92 12.98
C GLY A 209 15.10 8.87 13.12
N THR A 210 13.89 8.35 13.30
CA THR A 210 12.70 9.13 13.67
C THR A 210 12.48 9.09 15.19
N GLN A 211 11.53 9.89 15.67
CA GLN A 211 11.11 9.88 17.08
C GLN A 211 10.48 8.56 17.52
N PHE A 212 10.07 7.71 16.58
CA PHE A 212 9.42 6.42 16.84
C PHE A 212 10.37 5.23 16.81
N HIS A 213 11.68 5.46 16.69
CA HIS A 213 12.66 4.40 16.58
C HIS A 213 12.61 3.39 17.75
N ASP A 214 12.46 3.93 18.97
CA ASP A 214 12.46 3.11 20.20
C ASP A 214 11.06 2.61 20.59
N CYS A 215 10.02 3.01 19.84
CA CYS A 215 8.62 2.60 20.05
C CYS A 215 8.33 1.21 19.45
N LEU A 216 9.19 0.71 18.58
CA LEU A 216 8.92 -0.52 17.84
C LEU A 216 9.13 -1.75 18.74
N LEU A 217 8.06 -2.54 18.88
CA LEU A 217 8.11 -3.84 19.52
C LEU A 217 8.43 -4.91 18.47
N TYR A 218 9.31 -5.85 18.83
CA TYR A 218 9.42 -7.06 18.04
C TYR A 218 8.15 -7.88 18.24
N THR A 219 7.34 -7.98 17.22
CA THR A 219 6.19 -8.85 17.21
C THR A 219 6.51 -10.08 16.38
N SER A 220 6.59 -11.20 17.05
CA SER A 220 6.53 -12.47 16.35
C SER A 220 5.16 -12.65 15.71
N ASP A 221 5.14 -13.39 14.61
CA ASP A 221 3.96 -13.91 13.96
C ASP A 221 2.97 -14.53 14.99
N ALA A 222 1.67 -14.37 14.72
CA ALA A 222 0.58 -14.99 15.50
C ALA A 222 0.74 -16.54 15.68
N ALA A 223 1.66 -17.19 14.96
CA ALA A 223 2.04 -18.58 15.15
C ALA A 223 2.92 -18.83 16.39
N ASP A 224 3.58 -17.82 16.95
CA ASP A 224 4.40 -17.97 18.16
C ASP A 224 3.57 -17.99 19.45
N GLU A 225 2.33 -17.50 19.44
CA GLU A 225 1.39 -17.62 20.57
C GLU A 225 0.83 -19.04 20.75
N ALA A 226 1.10 -19.95 19.82
CA ALA A 226 0.64 -21.35 19.86
C ALA A 226 1.66 -22.32 20.46
N ARG A 227 2.70 -21.84 21.18
CA ARG A 227 3.69 -22.69 21.89
C ARG A 227 3.48 -22.69 23.37
#